data_1d28c4288b7399c039d29bf7fe73d857
#
_entry.id   1d28c4288b7399c039d29bf7fe73d857
#
_cell.length_a   1.000
_cell.length_b   1.000
_cell.length_c   1.000
_cell.angle_alpha   90.00
_cell.angle_beta   90.00
_cell.angle_gamma   90.00
#
_symmetry.space_group_name_H-M   'P 1'
#
loop_
_entity.id
_entity.type
_entity.pdbx_description
1 polymer ?
#
loop_
_entity_poly.entity_id
_entity_poly.type
_entity_poly.pdbx_seq_one_letter_code
_entity_poly.pdbx_strand_id
1 'polypeptide(L)'
;MTTTLPTAAAAPALPPAPSTARLVGRAVDFWRLQFKRTWRGTWASTVLTPLGFLAAMGLGLGSIVDNGSGASTLGGVSYLDYIAPGLLAASIMQQASFESSYPVLGAIKWAKQYHAQLATPLRVRDALAGHVLWVALRLSISALVFVVVMALFSTFHSWWAVLCLPAAVLTGLAFVPGIFAFAATLETDSGFALLFRFAIMPMFLFSGTFFPVSQLPDWLEPIAYLTPLWHGVDLCRDLALGTASLLPALGHVAYLLLWVAGGYALALRHFTRRLVT
;
A
#
# COMPACT_ATOMS: atom_id res chain seq x y z
N MET A 1 -1.32 58.49 50.02
CA MET A 1 -0.46 57.76 49.02
C MET A 1 -1.28 56.70 48.35
N THR A 2 -1.81 56.98 47.18
CA THR A 2 -2.62 56.04 46.36
C THR A 2 -1.68 55.34 45.42
N THR A 3 -1.38 54.07 45.72
CA THR A 3 -0.54 53.22 44.86
C THR A 3 -1.40 52.72 43.66
N THR A 4 -1.17 53.27 42.47
CA THR A 4 -1.77 52.77 41.24
C THR A 4 -1.09 51.47 40.87
N LEU A 5 -1.85 50.35 40.85
CA LEU A 5 -1.40 49.07 40.32
C LEU A 5 -1.12 49.19 38.82
N PRO A 6 -0.03 48.63 38.28
CA PRO A 6 0.25 48.67 36.86
C PRO A 6 -0.80 47.85 36.11
N THR A 7 -1.37 48.45 35.07
CA THR A 7 -2.29 47.80 34.14
C THR A 7 -1.61 46.58 33.54
N ALA A 8 -2.20 45.39 33.73
CA ALA A 8 -1.68 44.16 33.16
C ALA A 8 -1.62 44.31 31.60
N ALA A 9 -0.42 44.19 31.05
CA ALA A 9 -0.20 44.20 29.62
C ALA A 9 -1.02 43.07 28.98
N ALA A 10 -1.81 43.39 27.97
CA ALA A 10 -2.62 42.41 27.24
C ALA A 10 -1.72 41.30 26.74
N ALA A 11 -2.05 40.04 27.07
CA ALA A 11 -1.32 38.88 26.58
C ALA A 11 -1.31 38.89 25.03
N PRO A 12 -0.17 38.61 24.36
CA PRO A 12 -0.09 38.60 22.93
C PRO A 12 -1.11 37.59 22.35
N ALA A 13 -1.82 38.00 21.33
CA ALA A 13 -2.81 37.15 20.65
C ALA A 13 -2.15 35.85 20.17
N LEU A 14 -2.71 34.69 20.55
CA LEU A 14 -2.22 33.41 20.12
C LEU A 14 -2.27 33.32 18.58
N PRO A 15 -1.21 32.81 17.93
CA PRO A 15 -1.21 32.65 16.49
C PRO A 15 -2.38 31.74 16.05
N PRO A 16 -2.96 31.95 14.86
CA PRO A 16 -4.07 31.15 14.36
C PRO A 16 -3.69 29.67 14.30
N ALA A 17 -4.63 28.80 14.67
CA ALA A 17 -4.42 27.35 14.65
C ALA A 17 -3.98 26.88 13.27
N PRO A 18 -2.93 26.02 13.16
CA PRO A 18 -2.42 25.56 11.89
C PRO A 18 -3.48 24.74 11.13
N SER A 19 -3.53 24.88 9.80
CA SER A 19 -4.48 24.14 8.96
C SER A 19 -4.17 22.63 9.01
N THR A 20 -5.21 21.79 8.83
CA THR A 20 -5.08 20.31 8.80
C THR A 20 -4.02 19.85 7.80
N ALA A 21 -3.97 20.44 6.60
CA ALA A 21 -2.96 20.11 5.59
C ALA A 21 -1.52 20.35 6.10
N ARG A 22 -1.29 21.45 6.82
CA ARG A 22 0.02 21.74 7.43
C ARG A 22 0.37 20.76 8.54
N LEU A 23 -0.61 20.31 9.31
CA LEU A 23 -0.42 19.30 10.36
C LEU A 23 -0.09 17.93 9.78
N VAL A 24 -0.80 17.49 8.76
CA VAL A 24 -0.52 16.26 8.01
C VAL A 24 0.88 16.31 7.38
N GLY A 25 1.24 17.43 6.75
CA GLY A 25 2.59 17.63 6.18
C GLY A 25 3.70 17.47 7.23
N ARG A 26 3.53 18.03 8.43
CA ARG A 26 4.49 17.84 9.54
C ARG A 26 4.58 16.38 10.01
N ALA A 27 3.47 15.65 10.01
CA ALA A 27 3.47 14.22 10.32
C ALA A 27 4.22 13.42 9.24
N VAL A 28 4.06 13.75 7.96
CA VAL A 28 4.86 13.16 6.85
C VAL A 28 6.34 13.47 7.03
N ASP A 29 6.70 14.72 7.33
CA ASP A 29 8.10 15.11 7.54
C ASP A 29 8.76 14.34 8.69
N PHE A 30 8.03 14.05 9.75
CA PHE A 30 8.50 13.20 10.84
C PHE A 30 8.94 11.82 10.33
N TRP A 31 8.11 11.13 9.56
CA TRP A 31 8.43 9.81 8.98
C TRP A 31 9.55 9.89 7.94
N ARG A 32 9.59 10.95 7.13
CA ARG A 32 10.65 11.20 6.15
C ARG A 32 12.02 11.34 6.81
N LEU A 33 12.11 12.08 7.91
CA LEU A 33 13.36 12.28 8.66
C LEU A 33 13.85 10.98 9.28
N GLN A 34 12.95 10.13 9.76
CA GLN A 34 13.28 8.81 10.26
C GLN A 34 13.82 7.90 9.16
N PHE A 35 13.18 7.89 7.99
CA PHE A 35 13.61 7.09 6.84
C PHE A 35 14.99 7.48 6.31
N LYS A 36 15.37 8.77 6.36
CA LYS A 36 16.71 9.23 5.97
C LYS A 36 17.85 8.52 6.70
N ARG A 37 17.58 7.92 7.84
CA ARG A 37 18.58 7.16 8.62
C ARG A 37 18.71 5.70 8.16
N THR A 38 17.71 5.14 7.50
CA THR A 38 17.61 3.71 7.17
C THR A 38 17.54 3.40 5.66
N TRP A 39 17.44 4.42 4.79
CA TRP A 39 17.18 4.27 3.36
C TRP A 39 18.20 3.39 2.62
N ARG A 40 19.48 3.40 3.03
CA ARG A 40 20.56 2.66 2.35
C ARG A 40 20.35 1.15 2.29
N GLY A 41 19.71 0.57 3.30
CA GLY A 41 19.39 -0.86 3.32
C GLY A 41 18.15 -1.22 2.50
N THR A 42 17.25 -0.27 2.26
CA THR A 42 15.95 -0.53 1.64
C THR A 42 15.97 -0.38 0.10
N TRP A 43 16.78 0.54 -0.44
CA TRP A 43 16.76 0.82 -1.88
C TRP A 43 17.23 -0.36 -2.74
N ALA A 44 18.22 -1.13 -2.26
CA ALA A 44 18.74 -2.28 -2.99
C ALA A 44 17.66 -3.36 -3.16
N SER A 45 16.91 -3.68 -2.10
CA SER A 45 15.80 -4.65 -2.19
C SER A 45 14.67 -4.13 -3.06
N THR A 46 14.40 -2.82 -3.06
CA THR A 46 13.36 -2.21 -3.91
C THR A 46 13.62 -2.41 -5.41
N VAL A 47 14.90 -2.45 -5.82
CA VAL A 47 15.28 -2.66 -7.24
C VAL A 47 15.50 -4.15 -7.55
N LEU A 48 16.23 -4.86 -6.67
CA LEU A 48 16.60 -6.25 -6.93
C LEU A 48 15.41 -7.21 -6.90
N THR A 49 14.39 -6.93 -6.08
CA THR A 49 13.22 -7.81 -5.98
C THR A 49 12.43 -7.87 -7.29
N PRO A 50 11.98 -6.74 -7.90
CA PRO A 50 11.28 -6.80 -9.21
C PRO A 50 12.16 -7.37 -10.32
N LEU A 51 13.43 -6.99 -10.38
CA LEU A 51 14.35 -7.54 -11.39
C LEU A 51 14.49 -9.05 -11.26
N GLY A 52 14.73 -9.55 -10.04
CA GLY A 52 14.88 -10.97 -9.78
C GLY A 52 13.61 -11.76 -10.12
N PHE A 53 12.43 -11.24 -9.73
CA PHE A 53 11.15 -11.87 -10.05
C PHE A 53 10.88 -11.92 -11.55
N LEU A 54 10.99 -10.80 -12.25
CA LEU A 54 10.73 -10.77 -13.70
C LEU A 54 11.75 -11.57 -14.50
N ALA A 55 13.03 -11.53 -14.10
CA ALA A 55 14.04 -12.36 -14.72
C ALA A 55 13.78 -13.86 -14.48
N ALA A 56 13.50 -14.26 -13.24
CA ALA A 56 13.25 -15.67 -12.93
C ALA A 56 11.97 -16.19 -13.62
N MET A 57 10.89 -15.40 -13.62
CA MET A 57 9.63 -15.80 -14.25
C MET A 57 9.67 -15.67 -15.75
N GLY A 58 10.28 -14.61 -16.32
CA GLY A 58 10.37 -14.43 -17.76
C GLY A 58 11.37 -15.36 -18.42
N LEU A 59 12.62 -15.38 -17.96
CA LEU A 59 13.67 -16.21 -18.56
C LEU A 59 13.59 -17.69 -18.14
N GLY A 60 13.14 -17.95 -16.90
CA GLY A 60 13.01 -19.30 -16.37
C GLY A 60 11.70 -19.95 -16.81
N LEU A 61 10.60 -19.58 -16.17
CA LEU A 61 9.30 -20.23 -16.37
C LEU A 61 8.65 -19.83 -17.71
N GLY A 62 8.85 -18.57 -18.17
CA GLY A 62 8.26 -18.08 -19.42
C GLY A 62 8.62 -18.95 -20.62
N SER A 63 9.89 -19.32 -20.77
CA SER A 63 10.34 -20.19 -21.87
C SER A 63 9.66 -21.58 -21.88
N ILE A 64 9.28 -22.11 -20.72
CA ILE A 64 8.60 -23.41 -20.59
C ILE A 64 7.11 -23.25 -20.91
N VAL A 65 6.47 -22.20 -20.41
CA VAL A 65 5.04 -21.95 -20.58
C VAL A 65 4.71 -21.55 -22.02
N ASP A 66 5.52 -20.67 -22.62
CA ASP A 66 5.29 -20.15 -23.98
C ASP A 66 5.53 -21.22 -25.06
N ASN A 67 6.43 -22.19 -24.82
CA ASN A 67 6.67 -23.32 -25.70
C ASN A 67 5.74 -24.52 -25.46
N GLY A 68 4.93 -24.48 -24.38
CA GLY A 68 3.99 -25.53 -24.02
C GLY A 68 2.53 -25.21 -24.34
N SER A 69 1.61 -26.03 -23.81
CA SER A 69 0.17 -25.81 -23.89
C SER A 69 -0.32 -24.59 -23.11
N GLY A 70 0.57 -23.96 -22.33
CA GLY A 70 0.25 -22.78 -21.51
C GLY A 70 -0.08 -21.52 -22.32
N ALA A 71 0.51 -21.36 -23.51
CA ALA A 71 0.25 -20.21 -24.36
C ALA A 71 -1.24 -20.08 -24.79
N SER A 72 -1.93 -21.20 -24.99
CA SER A 72 -3.36 -21.21 -25.34
C SER A 72 -4.26 -20.82 -24.17
N THR A 73 -3.86 -21.10 -22.93
CA THR A 73 -4.62 -20.76 -21.71
C THR A 73 -4.51 -19.29 -21.33
N LEU A 74 -3.48 -18.59 -21.84
CA LEU A 74 -3.23 -17.16 -21.58
C LEU A 74 -3.76 -16.25 -22.72
N GLY A 75 -4.60 -16.76 -23.62
CA GLY A 75 -5.16 -15.98 -24.72
C GLY A 75 -4.15 -15.52 -25.78
N GLY A 76 -3.02 -16.23 -25.91
CA GLY A 76 -1.97 -15.91 -26.88
C GLY A 76 -1.00 -14.81 -26.44
N VAL A 77 -1.09 -14.34 -25.19
CA VAL A 77 -0.16 -13.38 -24.58
C VAL A 77 1.03 -14.15 -24.00
N SER A 78 2.25 -13.58 -24.06
CA SER A 78 3.42 -14.21 -23.41
C SER A 78 3.21 -14.33 -21.91
N TYR A 79 3.79 -15.37 -21.30
CA TYR A 79 3.67 -15.56 -19.86
C TYR A 79 4.22 -14.36 -19.07
N LEU A 80 5.30 -13.75 -19.56
CA LEU A 80 5.88 -12.57 -18.93
C LEU A 80 4.92 -11.37 -18.95
N ASP A 81 4.26 -11.13 -20.10
CA ASP A 81 3.31 -10.02 -20.24
C ASP A 81 2.06 -10.21 -19.39
N TYR A 82 1.67 -11.46 -19.17
CA TYR A 82 0.55 -11.82 -18.30
C TYR A 82 0.89 -11.61 -16.82
N ILE A 83 2.09 -12.08 -16.39
CA ILE A 83 2.44 -12.13 -14.96
C ILE A 83 2.98 -10.79 -14.43
N ALA A 84 3.68 -10.00 -15.26
CA ALA A 84 4.38 -8.79 -14.80
C ALA A 84 3.45 -7.76 -14.12
N PRO A 85 2.29 -7.37 -14.72
CA PRO A 85 1.37 -6.44 -14.06
C PRO A 85 0.71 -7.03 -12.80
N GLY A 86 0.47 -8.34 -12.78
CA GLY A 86 0.00 -9.06 -11.59
C GLY A 86 1.02 -9.02 -10.46
N LEU A 87 2.29 -9.28 -10.77
CA LEU A 87 3.39 -9.20 -9.80
C LEU A 87 3.62 -7.78 -9.29
N LEU A 88 3.44 -6.75 -10.12
CA LEU A 88 3.48 -5.36 -9.67
C LEU A 88 2.45 -5.15 -8.56
N ALA A 89 1.17 -5.42 -8.80
CA ALA A 89 0.10 -5.23 -7.83
C ALA A 89 0.35 -6.05 -6.55
N ALA A 90 0.72 -7.32 -6.70
CA ALA A 90 0.98 -8.24 -5.60
C ALA A 90 2.21 -7.84 -4.75
N SER A 91 3.28 -7.37 -5.38
CA SER A 91 4.49 -6.89 -4.69
C SER A 91 4.21 -5.62 -3.89
N ILE A 92 3.44 -4.69 -4.46
CA ILE A 92 3.05 -3.45 -3.76
C ILE A 92 2.10 -3.78 -2.59
N MET A 93 1.18 -4.74 -2.73
CA MET A 93 0.35 -5.24 -1.62
C MET A 93 1.20 -5.85 -0.51
N GLN A 94 2.19 -6.70 -0.83
CA GLN A 94 3.08 -7.29 0.18
C GLN A 94 3.89 -6.23 0.92
N GLN A 95 4.47 -5.27 0.19
CA GLN A 95 5.19 -4.15 0.80
C GLN A 95 4.28 -3.32 1.70
N ALA A 96 3.07 -2.96 1.22
CA ALA A 96 2.07 -2.24 1.98
C ALA A 96 1.73 -2.97 3.29
N SER A 97 1.52 -4.29 3.21
CA SER A 97 1.21 -5.13 4.37
C SER A 97 2.35 -5.16 5.38
N PHE A 98 3.59 -5.29 4.91
CA PHE A 98 4.77 -5.29 5.79
C PHE A 98 4.97 -3.94 6.48
N GLU A 99 4.89 -2.83 5.74
CA GLU A 99 5.06 -1.48 6.28
C GLU A 99 3.93 -1.08 7.25
N SER A 100 2.77 -1.68 7.10
CA SER A 100 1.59 -1.41 7.93
C SER A 100 1.49 -2.29 9.17
N SER A 101 2.33 -3.30 9.33
CA SER A 101 2.28 -4.27 10.42
C SER A 101 3.27 -3.98 11.54
N TYR A 102 4.42 -4.64 11.54
CA TYR A 102 5.46 -4.53 12.58
C TYR A 102 5.93 -3.10 12.85
N PRO A 103 6.18 -2.25 11.82
CA PRO A 103 6.61 -0.88 12.06
C PRO A 103 5.56 -0.05 12.81
N VAL A 104 4.28 -0.27 12.51
CA VAL A 104 3.17 0.46 13.16
C VAL A 104 3.02 0.04 14.62
N LEU A 105 3.04 -1.26 14.91
CA LEU A 105 3.02 -1.74 16.31
C LEU A 105 4.24 -1.24 17.08
N GLY A 106 5.42 -1.26 16.45
CA GLY A 106 6.65 -0.72 17.02
C GLY A 106 6.55 0.77 17.34
N ALA A 107 5.94 1.55 16.45
CA ALA A 107 5.72 2.97 16.63
C ALA A 107 4.71 3.29 17.77
N ILE A 108 3.73 2.41 17.99
CA ILE A 108 2.76 2.54 19.09
C ILE A 108 3.42 2.11 20.40
N LYS A 109 3.99 0.91 20.47
CA LYS A 109 4.31 0.24 21.73
C LYS A 109 5.71 0.52 22.24
N TRP A 110 6.73 0.36 21.40
CA TRP A 110 8.13 0.45 21.82
C TRP A 110 8.72 1.84 21.63
N ALA A 111 8.63 2.36 20.43
CA ALA A 111 9.20 3.69 20.12
C ALA A 111 8.30 4.85 20.54
N LYS A 112 7.03 4.59 20.87
CA LYS A 112 6.02 5.58 21.31
C LYS A 112 5.93 6.82 20.41
N GLN A 113 6.17 6.63 19.11
CA GLN A 113 6.26 7.72 18.13
C GLN A 113 4.94 8.46 17.97
N TYR A 114 3.81 7.74 17.99
CA TYR A 114 2.49 8.38 17.97
C TYR A 114 2.21 9.18 19.22
N HIS A 115 2.64 8.70 20.41
CA HIS A 115 2.49 9.47 21.65
C HIS A 115 3.32 10.76 21.62
N ALA A 116 4.54 10.71 21.06
CA ALA A 116 5.36 11.90 20.87
C ALA A 116 4.72 12.89 19.88
N GLN A 117 4.09 12.41 18.81
CA GLN A 117 3.34 13.28 17.88
C GLN A 117 2.13 13.91 18.55
N LEU A 118 1.39 13.17 19.38
CA LEU A 118 0.20 13.67 20.08
C LEU A 118 0.53 14.61 21.26
N ALA A 119 1.78 14.63 21.74
CA ALA A 119 2.26 15.67 22.67
C ALA A 119 2.44 17.05 21.98
N THR A 120 2.28 17.13 20.68
CA THR A 120 2.23 18.36 19.89
C THR A 120 0.77 18.70 19.55
N PRO A 121 0.46 19.83 18.87
CA PRO A 121 -0.92 20.14 18.46
C PRO A 121 -1.53 19.18 17.41
N LEU A 122 -0.87 18.05 17.08
CA LEU A 122 -1.37 17.02 16.15
C LEU A 122 -2.53 16.23 16.79
N ARG A 123 -3.56 16.00 16.01
CA ARG A 123 -4.66 15.09 16.39
C ARG A 123 -4.38 13.68 15.87
N VAL A 124 -5.01 12.66 16.44
CA VAL A 124 -4.88 11.26 15.99
C VAL A 124 -5.11 11.13 14.48
N ARG A 125 -6.13 11.79 13.96
CA ARG A 125 -6.43 11.79 12.52
C ARG A 125 -5.30 12.37 11.67
N ASP A 126 -4.62 13.41 12.15
CA ASP A 126 -3.55 14.09 11.39
C ASP A 126 -2.28 13.22 11.40
N ALA A 127 -1.95 12.60 12.53
CA ALA A 127 -0.85 11.65 12.67
C ALA A 127 -1.07 10.39 11.81
N LEU A 128 -2.29 9.83 11.85
CA LEU A 128 -2.67 8.67 11.05
C LEU A 128 -2.62 8.98 9.55
N ALA A 129 -3.25 10.08 9.12
CA ALA A 129 -3.25 10.51 7.72
C ALA A 129 -1.83 10.76 7.21
N GLY A 130 -0.97 11.40 8.03
CA GLY A 130 0.43 11.63 7.69
C GLY A 130 1.21 10.32 7.51
N HIS A 131 0.97 9.31 8.34
CA HIS A 131 1.65 8.02 8.19
C HIS A 131 1.13 7.24 6.96
N VAL A 132 -0.17 7.20 6.72
CA VAL A 132 -0.75 6.60 5.52
C VAL A 132 -0.20 7.26 4.26
N LEU A 133 -0.14 8.61 4.23
CA LEU A 133 0.44 9.34 3.10
C LEU A 133 1.94 9.05 2.93
N TRP A 134 2.69 8.91 4.02
CA TRP A 134 4.09 8.50 3.97
C TRP A 134 4.25 7.11 3.35
N VAL A 135 3.44 6.13 3.76
CA VAL A 135 3.44 4.79 3.15
C VAL A 135 3.08 4.89 1.68
N ALA A 136 2.04 5.66 1.31
CA ALA A 136 1.66 5.90 -0.09
C ALA A 136 2.84 6.42 -0.93
N LEU A 137 3.61 7.37 -0.43
CA LEU A 137 4.81 7.89 -1.11
C LEU A 137 5.87 6.80 -1.32
N ARG A 138 6.09 5.95 -0.31
CA ARG A 138 7.03 4.82 -0.43
C ARG A 138 6.56 3.78 -1.44
N LEU A 139 5.28 3.41 -1.39
CA LEU A 139 4.68 2.51 -2.39
C LEU A 139 4.77 3.09 -3.80
N SER A 140 4.60 4.41 -3.95
CA SER A 140 4.75 5.07 -5.26
C SER A 140 6.17 4.98 -5.81
N ILE A 141 7.18 5.11 -4.96
CA ILE A 141 8.58 4.94 -5.37
C ILE A 141 8.83 3.49 -5.81
N SER A 142 8.36 2.51 -5.03
CA SER A 142 8.54 1.09 -5.37
C SER A 142 7.77 0.70 -6.63
N ALA A 143 6.53 1.19 -6.78
CA ALA A 143 5.73 0.97 -7.99
C ALA A 143 6.39 1.59 -9.22
N LEU A 144 6.95 2.81 -9.10
CA LEU A 144 7.68 3.46 -10.18
C LEU A 144 8.89 2.62 -10.62
N VAL A 145 9.68 2.14 -9.67
CA VAL A 145 10.84 1.27 -9.97
C VAL A 145 10.37 0.00 -10.69
N PHE A 146 9.31 -0.62 -10.20
CA PHE A 146 8.77 -1.84 -10.82
C PHE A 146 8.26 -1.57 -12.25
N VAL A 147 7.51 -0.48 -12.46
CA VAL A 147 7.03 -0.05 -13.78
C VAL A 147 8.19 0.21 -14.74
N VAL A 148 9.27 0.86 -14.28
CA VAL A 148 10.49 1.05 -15.09
C VAL A 148 11.12 -0.28 -15.46
N VAL A 149 11.20 -1.24 -14.53
CA VAL A 149 11.71 -2.58 -14.81
C VAL A 149 10.81 -3.29 -15.82
N MET A 150 9.48 -3.23 -15.69
CA MET A 150 8.54 -3.78 -16.67
C MET A 150 8.76 -3.18 -18.07
N ALA A 151 9.01 -1.86 -18.15
CA ALA A 151 9.30 -1.20 -19.41
C ALA A 151 10.61 -1.72 -20.06
N LEU A 152 11.65 -2.00 -19.26
CA LEU A 152 12.90 -2.60 -19.74
C LEU A 152 12.71 -4.02 -20.29
N PHE A 153 11.75 -4.77 -19.78
CA PHE A 153 11.38 -6.09 -20.29
C PHE A 153 10.34 -6.04 -21.43
N SER A 154 9.98 -4.83 -21.90
CA SER A 154 9.02 -4.61 -23.01
C SER A 154 7.63 -5.21 -22.78
N THR A 155 7.18 -5.31 -21.52
CA THR A 155 5.89 -5.91 -21.16
C THR A 155 4.70 -4.98 -21.37
N PHE A 156 4.89 -3.79 -21.94
CA PHE A 156 3.84 -2.82 -22.18
C PHE A 156 3.36 -2.87 -23.64
N HIS A 157 2.07 -3.12 -23.81
CA HIS A 157 1.40 -3.16 -25.11
C HIS A 157 0.49 -1.95 -25.35
N SER A 158 0.38 -1.07 -24.34
CA SER A 158 -0.49 0.10 -24.41
C SER A 158 0.14 1.31 -23.68
N TRP A 159 -0.15 2.50 -24.13
CA TRP A 159 0.21 3.75 -23.44
C TRP A 159 -0.53 3.91 -22.10
N TRP A 160 -1.67 3.24 -21.91
CA TRP A 160 -2.40 3.16 -20.66
C TRP A 160 -1.59 2.48 -19.53
N ALA A 161 -0.52 1.78 -19.85
CA ALA A 161 0.37 1.13 -18.89
C ALA A 161 0.96 2.11 -17.87
N VAL A 162 1.06 3.41 -18.18
CA VAL A 162 1.46 4.44 -17.21
C VAL A 162 0.51 4.48 -16.01
N LEU A 163 -0.76 4.14 -16.20
CA LEU A 163 -1.76 4.08 -15.13
C LEU A 163 -1.60 2.85 -14.22
N CYS A 164 -0.76 1.87 -14.59
CA CYS A 164 -0.40 0.76 -13.69
C CYS A 164 0.24 1.27 -12.39
N LEU A 165 0.97 2.39 -12.46
CA LEU A 165 1.57 2.99 -11.26
C LEU A 165 0.51 3.41 -10.23
N PRO A 166 -0.44 4.32 -10.52
CA PRO A 166 -1.47 4.68 -9.55
C PRO A 166 -2.39 3.50 -9.20
N ALA A 167 -2.66 2.57 -10.12
CA ALA A 167 -3.46 1.38 -9.85
C ALA A 167 -2.78 0.46 -8.82
N ALA A 168 -1.49 0.18 -8.97
CA ALA A 168 -0.72 -0.61 -8.01
C ALA A 168 -0.63 0.07 -6.64
N VAL A 169 -0.39 1.39 -6.61
CA VAL A 169 -0.39 2.16 -5.36
C VAL A 169 -1.74 2.11 -4.67
N LEU A 170 -2.83 2.25 -5.41
CA LEU A 170 -4.19 2.14 -4.87
C LEU A 170 -4.45 0.73 -4.31
N THR A 171 -3.97 -0.31 -5.01
CA THR A 171 -4.03 -1.70 -4.54
C THR A 171 -3.34 -1.84 -3.18
N GLY A 172 -2.10 -1.35 -3.04
CA GLY A 172 -1.41 -1.35 -1.75
C GLY A 172 -2.16 -0.57 -0.67
N LEU A 173 -2.68 0.61 -1.02
CA LEU A 173 -3.44 1.45 -0.09
C LEU A 173 -4.73 0.80 0.39
N ALA A 174 -5.35 -0.10 -0.37
CA ALA A 174 -6.51 -0.87 0.09
C ALA A 174 -6.20 -1.74 1.32
N PHE A 175 -4.93 -2.12 1.52
CA PHE A 175 -4.49 -2.92 2.68
C PHE A 175 -3.96 -2.07 3.83
N VAL A 176 -3.30 -0.93 3.54
CA VAL A 176 -2.60 -0.11 4.55
C VAL A 176 -3.48 0.23 5.75
N PRO A 177 -4.62 0.92 5.61
CA PRO A 177 -5.35 1.36 6.78
C PRO A 177 -6.05 0.20 7.51
N GLY A 178 -6.46 -0.86 6.81
CA GLY A 178 -7.01 -2.06 7.43
C GLY A 178 -5.99 -2.75 8.35
N ILE A 179 -4.74 -2.89 7.89
CA ILE A 179 -3.66 -3.48 8.69
C ILE A 179 -3.23 -2.54 9.82
N PHE A 180 -3.26 -1.21 9.63
CA PHE A 180 -3.09 -0.24 10.72
C PHE A 180 -4.13 -0.44 11.82
N ALA A 181 -5.41 -0.59 11.43
CA ALA A 181 -6.48 -0.87 12.39
C ALA A 181 -6.19 -2.16 13.18
N PHE A 182 -5.78 -3.21 12.50
CA PHE A 182 -5.41 -4.48 13.13
C PHE A 182 -4.20 -4.32 14.05
N ALA A 183 -3.12 -3.66 13.61
CA ALA A 183 -1.93 -3.38 14.42
C ALA A 183 -2.28 -2.61 15.72
N ALA A 184 -3.24 -1.69 15.64
CA ALA A 184 -3.70 -0.95 16.80
C ALA A 184 -4.45 -1.81 17.83
N THR A 185 -4.93 -2.99 17.50
CA THR A 185 -5.59 -3.93 18.43
C THR A 185 -4.62 -4.93 19.06
N LEU A 186 -3.43 -5.10 18.52
CA LEU A 186 -2.49 -6.12 18.96
C LEU A 186 -1.67 -5.67 20.18
N GLU A 187 -1.51 -6.60 21.13
CA GLU A 187 -0.58 -6.45 22.26
C GLU A 187 0.79 -7.08 21.97
N THR A 188 0.85 -8.07 21.09
CA THR A 188 2.08 -8.75 20.67
C THR A 188 2.11 -8.85 19.15
N ASP A 189 3.28 -9.10 18.59
CA ASP A 189 3.49 -9.24 17.15
C ASP A 189 3.04 -10.60 16.57
N SER A 190 2.69 -11.55 17.41
CA SER A 190 2.25 -12.90 17.00
C SER A 190 1.03 -12.90 16.07
N GLY A 191 0.12 -11.92 16.23
CA GLY A 191 -1.04 -11.74 15.35
C GLY A 191 -0.68 -11.49 13.89
N PHE A 192 0.47 -10.87 13.63
CA PHE A 192 0.92 -10.66 12.25
C PHE A 192 1.32 -11.96 11.55
N ALA A 193 1.88 -12.93 12.28
CA ALA A 193 2.18 -14.24 11.70
C ALA A 193 0.90 -14.91 11.16
N LEU A 194 -0.21 -14.81 11.88
CA LEU A 194 -1.52 -15.30 11.42
C LEU A 194 -2.02 -14.51 10.21
N LEU A 195 -1.95 -13.17 10.25
CA LEU A 195 -2.35 -12.30 9.13
C LEU A 195 -1.59 -12.65 7.85
N PHE A 196 -0.26 -12.75 7.92
CA PHE A 196 0.56 -13.06 6.75
C PHE A 196 0.30 -14.48 6.24
N ARG A 197 0.20 -15.47 7.13
CA ARG A 197 0.03 -16.88 6.75
C ARG A 197 -1.35 -17.20 6.19
N PHE A 198 -2.42 -16.63 6.76
CA PHE A 198 -3.79 -17.00 6.43
C PHE A 198 -4.54 -15.98 5.57
N ALA A 199 -4.06 -14.74 5.44
CA ALA A 199 -4.66 -13.74 4.58
C ALA A 199 -3.73 -13.32 3.44
N ILE A 200 -2.56 -12.76 3.73
CA ILE A 200 -1.69 -12.16 2.71
C ILE A 200 -1.12 -13.20 1.75
N MET A 201 -0.58 -14.32 2.26
CA MET A 201 -0.01 -15.38 1.42
C MET A 201 -1.05 -16.08 0.53
N PRO A 202 -2.21 -16.50 1.03
CA PRO A 202 -3.24 -17.06 0.15
C PRO A 202 -3.74 -16.06 -0.91
N MET A 203 -3.94 -14.79 -0.54
CA MET A 203 -4.29 -13.76 -1.53
C MET A 203 -3.21 -13.62 -2.61
N PHE A 204 -1.94 -13.57 -2.22
CA PHE A 204 -0.82 -13.49 -3.17
C PHE A 204 -0.83 -14.63 -4.19
N LEU A 205 -1.16 -15.85 -3.75
CA LEU A 205 -1.14 -17.03 -4.61
C LEU A 205 -2.40 -17.14 -5.48
N PHE A 206 -3.57 -16.83 -4.93
CA PHE A 206 -4.86 -17.19 -5.55
C PHE A 206 -5.64 -15.99 -6.13
N SER A 207 -5.11 -14.78 -6.10
CA SER A 207 -5.78 -13.60 -6.68
C SER A 207 -5.49 -13.36 -8.16
N GLY A 208 -5.16 -14.40 -8.92
CA GLY A 208 -4.95 -14.29 -10.37
C GLY A 208 -3.58 -13.72 -10.76
N THR A 209 -2.63 -13.60 -9.82
CA THR A 209 -1.29 -13.08 -10.09
C THR A 209 -0.51 -13.99 -11.02
N PHE A 210 -0.49 -15.31 -10.77
CA PHE A 210 0.35 -16.29 -11.45
C PHE A 210 -0.38 -17.05 -12.56
N PHE A 211 -1.68 -17.22 -12.44
CA PHE A 211 -2.54 -17.93 -13.38
C PHE A 211 -3.96 -17.35 -13.34
N PRO A 212 -4.77 -17.54 -14.38
CA PRO A 212 -6.15 -17.07 -14.41
C PRO A 212 -6.99 -17.67 -13.27
N VAL A 213 -7.82 -16.83 -12.62
CA VAL A 213 -8.68 -17.26 -11.51
C VAL A 213 -9.68 -18.34 -11.95
N SER A 214 -10.07 -18.36 -13.22
CA SER A 214 -10.93 -19.39 -13.82
C SER A 214 -10.33 -20.82 -13.81
N GLN A 215 -9.05 -20.97 -13.44
CA GLN A 215 -8.41 -22.28 -13.24
C GLN A 215 -8.46 -22.77 -11.78
N LEU A 216 -9.00 -21.94 -10.88
CA LEU A 216 -9.22 -22.34 -9.50
C LEU A 216 -10.42 -23.30 -9.39
N PRO A 217 -10.47 -24.11 -8.33
CA PRO A 217 -11.69 -24.89 -8.01
C PRO A 217 -12.91 -23.96 -7.83
N ASP A 218 -14.09 -24.42 -8.24
CA ASP A 218 -15.34 -23.64 -8.26
C ASP A 218 -15.68 -22.95 -6.93
N TRP A 219 -15.29 -23.54 -5.80
CA TRP A 219 -15.52 -22.96 -4.47
C TRP A 219 -14.53 -21.82 -4.10
N LEU A 220 -13.33 -21.80 -4.71
CA LEU A 220 -12.29 -20.82 -4.42
C LEU A 220 -12.37 -19.60 -5.35
N GLU A 221 -12.86 -19.79 -6.57
CA GLU A 221 -13.00 -18.73 -7.57
C GLU A 221 -13.77 -17.50 -7.06
N PRO A 222 -15.00 -17.62 -6.46
CA PRO A 222 -15.72 -16.46 -5.96
C PRO A 222 -14.99 -15.76 -4.79
N ILE A 223 -14.23 -16.51 -3.98
CA ILE A 223 -13.44 -15.95 -2.90
C ILE A 223 -12.31 -15.08 -3.47
N ALA A 224 -11.65 -15.53 -4.54
CA ALA A 224 -10.60 -14.76 -5.21
C ALA A 224 -11.14 -13.42 -5.72
N TYR A 225 -12.31 -13.39 -6.35
CA TYR A 225 -12.96 -12.17 -6.83
C TYR A 225 -13.32 -11.17 -5.72
N LEU A 226 -13.56 -11.63 -4.51
CA LEU A 226 -13.81 -10.76 -3.35
C LEU A 226 -12.56 -10.14 -2.77
N THR A 227 -11.37 -10.57 -3.17
CA THR A 227 -10.13 -10.02 -2.63
C THR A 227 -9.76 -8.69 -3.28
N PRO A 228 -9.33 -7.67 -2.51
CA PRO A 228 -8.87 -6.41 -3.10
C PRO A 228 -7.66 -6.59 -4.00
N LEU A 229 -6.84 -7.62 -3.78
CA LEU A 229 -5.69 -7.89 -4.64
C LEU A 229 -6.12 -8.30 -6.05
N TRP A 230 -7.16 -9.14 -6.22
CA TRP A 230 -7.66 -9.52 -7.54
C TRP A 230 -8.05 -8.29 -8.36
N HIS A 231 -8.79 -7.36 -7.77
CA HIS A 231 -9.17 -6.12 -8.45
C HIS A 231 -7.96 -5.28 -8.89
N GLY A 232 -6.92 -5.25 -8.07
CA GLY A 232 -5.66 -4.56 -8.41
C GLY A 232 -4.87 -5.27 -9.52
N VAL A 233 -4.79 -6.59 -9.47
CA VAL A 233 -4.11 -7.43 -10.47
C VAL A 233 -4.79 -7.29 -11.83
N ASP A 234 -6.12 -7.43 -11.87
CA ASP A 234 -6.91 -7.36 -13.08
C ASP A 234 -6.82 -5.97 -13.73
N LEU A 235 -7.00 -4.92 -12.93
CA LEU A 235 -6.84 -3.54 -13.37
C LEU A 235 -5.45 -3.26 -13.96
N CYS A 236 -4.39 -3.68 -13.27
CA CYS A 236 -3.02 -3.48 -13.76
C CYS A 236 -2.77 -4.27 -15.07
N ARG A 237 -3.32 -5.48 -15.18
CA ARG A 237 -3.19 -6.33 -16.38
C ARG A 237 -3.91 -5.73 -17.58
N ASP A 238 -5.14 -5.30 -17.41
CA ASP A 238 -5.92 -4.66 -18.47
C ASP A 238 -5.27 -3.38 -18.98
N LEU A 239 -4.72 -2.57 -18.06
CA LEU A 239 -3.99 -1.35 -18.41
C LEU A 239 -2.69 -1.65 -19.18
N ALA A 240 -1.93 -2.68 -18.76
CA ALA A 240 -0.66 -3.05 -19.39
C ALA A 240 -0.88 -3.66 -20.79
N LEU A 241 -1.87 -4.53 -20.93
CA LEU A 241 -2.20 -5.22 -22.20
C LEU A 241 -3.04 -4.35 -23.15
N GLY A 242 -3.63 -3.25 -22.67
CA GLY A 242 -4.49 -2.37 -23.48
C GLY A 242 -5.90 -2.90 -23.68
N THR A 243 -6.34 -3.87 -22.89
CA THR A 243 -7.70 -4.42 -22.87
C THR A 243 -8.66 -3.64 -21.95
N ALA A 244 -8.15 -2.66 -21.23
CA ALA A 244 -8.91 -1.88 -20.26
C ALA A 244 -10.13 -1.21 -20.89
N SER A 245 -11.30 -1.48 -20.32
CA SER A 245 -12.54 -0.77 -20.62
C SER A 245 -12.94 0.11 -19.42
N LEU A 246 -13.53 1.26 -19.71
CA LEU A 246 -13.76 2.31 -18.70
C LEU A 246 -14.64 1.82 -17.54
N LEU A 247 -15.74 1.11 -17.82
CA LEU A 247 -16.71 0.75 -16.78
C LEU A 247 -16.17 -0.31 -15.81
N PRO A 248 -15.56 -1.44 -16.23
CA PRO A 248 -14.88 -2.36 -15.33
C PRO A 248 -13.74 -1.70 -14.55
N ALA A 249 -12.89 -0.90 -15.21
CA ALA A 249 -11.79 -0.19 -14.54
C ALA A 249 -12.29 0.71 -13.40
N LEU A 250 -13.36 1.47 -13.63
CA LEU A 250 -14.00 2.27 -12.58
C LEU A 250 -14.57 1.39 -11.45
N GLY A 251 -15.10 0.21 -11.78
CA GLY A 251 -15.56 -0.76 -10.78
C GLY A 251 -14.44 -1.23 -9.87
N HIS A 252 -13.29 -1.60 -10.43
CA HIS A 252 -12.10 -2.00 -9.66
C HIS A 252 -11.59 -0.86 -8.77
N VAL A 253 -11.50 0.36 -9.33
CA VAL A 253 -11.07 1.54 -8.56
C VAL A 253 -12.04 1.84 -7.41
N ALA A 254 -13.36 1.82 -7.66
CA ALA A 254 -14.36 2.06 -6.63
C ALA A 254 -14.28 1.01 -5.51
N TYR A 255 -14.11 -0.26 -5.86
CA TYR A 255 -13.94 -1.34 -4.89
C TYR A 255 -12.70 -1.13 -3.99
N LEU A 256 -11.55 -0.83 -4.60
CA LEU A 256 -10.32 -0.54 -3.85
C LEU A 256 -10.48 0.70 -2.95
N LEU A 257 -11.14 1.76 -3.42
CA LEU A 257 -11.41 2.95 -2.62
C LEU A 257 -12.34 2.65 -1.42
N LEU A 258 -13.30 1.75 -1.57
CA LEU A 258 -14.13 1.29 -0.44
C LEU A 258 -13.30 0.60 0.65
N TRP A 259 -12.33 -0.23 0.26
CA TRP A 259 -11.39 -0.84 1.21
C TRP A 259 -10.52 0.18 1.91
N VAL A 260 -10.01 1.20 1.17
CA VAL A 260 -9.25 2.31 1.78
C VAL A 260 -10.10 3.07 2.78
N ALA A 261 -11.31 3.47 2.40
CA ALA A 261 -12.20 4.28 3.24
C ALA A 261 -12.66 3.50 4.49
N GLY A 262 -13.10 2.27 4.32
CA GLY A 262 -13.52 1.39 5.42
C GLY A 262 -12.36 1.09 6.38
N GLY A 263 -11.20 0.74 5.83
CA GLY A 263 -9.98 0.51 6.61
C GLY A 263 -9.55 1.77 7.39
N TYR A 264 -9.60 2.95 6.76
CA TYR A 264 -9.23 4.21 7.41
C TYR A 264 -10.19 4.57 8.56
N ALA A 265 -11.49 4.37 8.37
CA ALA A 265 -12.47 4.58 9.43
C ALA A 265 -12.22 3.66 10.64
N LEU A 266 -11.93 2.37 10.38
CA LEU A 266 -11.56 1.40 11.43
C LEU A 266 -10.24 1.79 12.11
N ALA A 267 -9.21 2.15 11.34
CA ALA A 267 -7.93 2.59 11.86
C ALA A 267 -8.10 3.80 12.80
N LEU A 268 -8.84 4.80 12.36
CA LEU A 268 -9.08 6.00 13.16
C LEU A 268 -9.76 5.65 14.49
N ARG A 269 -10.76 4.75 14.47
CA ARG A 269 -11.47 4.29 15.68
C ARG A 269 -10.53 3.58 16.65
N HIS A 270 -9.72 2.62 16.17
CA HIS A 270 -8.82 1.83 17.01
C HIS A 270 -7.64 2.66 17.53
N PHE A 271 -7.05 3.51 16.69
CA PHE A 271 -5.99 4.43 17.12
C PHE A 271 -6.47 5.41 18.19
N THR A 272 -7.66 5.98 18.02
CA THR A 272 -8.24 6.90 19.02
C THR A 272 -8.43 6.17 20.35
N ARG A 273 -8.97 4.96 20.34
CA ARG A 273 -9.14 4.17 21.56
C ARG A 273 -7.83 3.83 22.23
N ARG A 274 -6.78 3.51 21.45
CA ARG A 274 -5.50 3.06 22.01
C ARG A 274 -4.60 4.19 22.50
N LEU A 275 -4.71 5.38 21.88
CA LEU A 275 -3.77 6.49 22.15
C LEU A 275 -4.34 7.58 23.05
N VAL A 276 -5.67 7.67 23.20
CA VAL A 276 -6.35 8.76 23.92
C VAL A 276 -7.09 8.25 25.15
N THR A 277 -7.45 6.95 25.21
CA THR A 277 -8.03 6.28 26.39
C THR A 277 -6.97 5.53 27.14
#